data_5eb82befe645ae32abe995b6c9204c5e
#
_entry.id   5eb82befe645ae32abe995b6c9204c5e
#
_cell.length_a   1.000
_cell.length_b   1.000
_cell.length_c   1.000
_cell.angle_alpha   90.00
_cell.angle_beta   90.00
_cell.angle_gamma   90.00
#
_symmetry.space_group_name_H-M   'P 1'
#
loop_
_entity.id
_entity.type
_entity.pdbx_description
1 polymer ?
#
loop_
_entity_poly.entity_id
_entity_poly.type
_entity_poly.pdbx_seq_one_letter_code
_entity_poly.pdbx_strand_id
1 'polypeptide(L)'
;MESLRAKFQVVTGLALVNYDTTGRWRDRDNREPIDANTELVTGEKISGAVDLARTLAERKDVFYRCVTEKLLTYALGRGLDPADAPTVDRIAERVAAGGGKFSVLLTEIVSSPPFQTRRGDGGETRTFTKPAPEKRKSAAHESDPAKRKQKEKP
;
A
#
# COMPACT_ATOMS: atom_id res chain seq x y z
N MET A 1 -1.91 19.80 17.15
CA MET A 1 -2.01 18.94 15.95
C MET A 1 -3.42 18.43 15.65
N GLU A 2 -4.29 18.25 16.65
CA GLU A 2 -5.69 17.83 16.41
C GLU A 2 -6.53 18.83 15.60
N SER A 3 -6.33 20.13 15.77
CA SER A 3 -7.12 21.15 15.05
C SER A 3 -6.92 21.13 13.52
N LEU A 4 -5.72 20.81 13.05
CA LEU A 4 -5.42 20.70 11.61
C LEU A 4 -6.05 19.45 10.98
N ARG A 5 -6.04 18.33 11.69
CA ARG A 5 -6.72 17.09 11.26
C ARG A 5 -8.23 17.29 11.17
N ALA A 6 -8.84 17.91 12.18
CA ALA A 6 -10.27 18.19 12.19
C ALA A 6 -10.66 19.11 11.02
N LYS A 7 -9.91 20.18 10.78
CA LYS A 7 -10.14 21.09 9.64
C LYS A 7 -10.01 20.37 8.29
N PHE A 8 -8.99 19.53 8.11
CA PHE A 8 -8.81 18.76 6.87
C PHE A 8 -9.98 17.78 6.65
N GLN A 9 -10.47 17.11 7.69
CA GLN A 9 -11.57 16.17 7.61
C GLN A 9 -12.90 16.86 7.28
N VAL A 10 -13.17 18.03 7.85
CA VAL A 10 -14.35 18.83 7.56
C VAL A 10 -14.33 19.31 6.10
N VAL A 11 -13.21 19.85 5.64
CA VAL A 11 -13.05 20.36 4.28
C VAL A 11 -13.20 19.26 3.23
N THR A 12 -12.63 18.08 3.47
CA THR A 12 -12.77 16.94 2.57
C THR A 12 -14.22 16.44 2.53
N GLY A 13 -14.91 16.46 3.68
CA GLY A 13 -16.31 16.10 3.78
C GLY A 13 -17.21 17.06 3.00
N LEU A 14 -16.95 18.38 3.06
CA LEU A 14 -17.70 19.39 2.30
C LEU A 14 -17.51 19.24 0.79
N ALA A 15 -16.31 18.94 0.31
CA ALA A 15 -16.07 18.70 -1.11
C ALA A 15 -16.81 17.44 -1.64
N LEU A 16 -17.16 16.50 -0.75
CA LEU A 16 -17.89 15.27 -1.09
C LEU A 16 -19.38 15.28 -0.75
N VAL A 17 -19.93 16.43 -0.31
CA VAL A 17 -21.31 16.55 0.18
C VAL A 17 -22.39 16.20 -0.87
N ASN A 18 -22.05 16.25 -2.15
CA ASN A 18 -22.90 15.81 -3.25
C ASN A 18 -23.15 14.30 -3.29
N TYR A 19 -22.38 13.51 -2.54
CA TYR A 19 -22.62 12.08 -2.40
C TYR A 19 -23.40 11.79 -1.12
N ASP A 20 -24.47 11.03 -1.23
CA ASP A 20 -25.21 10.55 -0.06
C ASP A 20 -24.46 9.39 0.64
N THR A 21 -25.02 8.89 1.73
CA THR A 21 -24.44 7.78 2.50
C THR A 21 -24.37 6.46 1.72
N THR A 22 -25.06 6.37 0.59
CA THR A 22 -25.03 5.20 -0.31
C THR A 22 -24.11 5.42 -1.53
N GLY A 23 -23.44 6.59 -1.61
CA GLY A 23 -22.58 6.96 -2.73
C GLY A 23 -23.31 7.45 -3.98
N ARG A 24 -24.60 7.75 -3.89
CA ARG A 24 -25.37 8.31 -5.01
C ARG A 24 -25.15 9.81 -5.09
N TRP A 25 -25.01 10.32 -6.29
CA TRP A 25 -24.93 11.76 -6.54
C TRP A 25 -26.27 12.45 -6.29
N ARG A 26 -26.23 13.62 -5.66
CA ARG A 26 -27.36 14.51 -5.43
C ARG A 26 -26.96 15.98 -5.62
N ASP A 27 -27.81 16.74 -6.29
CA ASP A 27 -27.61 18.17 -6.51
C ASP A 27 -28.33 19.02 -5.44
N ARG A 28 -29.29 18.40 -4.74
CA ARG A 28 -30.11 19.06 -3.74
C ARG A 28 -30.27 18.24 -2.48
N ASP A 29 -30.31 18.93 -1.37
CA ASP A 29 -30.72 18.38 -0.07
C ASP A 29 -31.94 19.16 0.44
N ASN A 30 -33.03 18.44 0.80
CA ASN A 30 -34.31 19.05 1.23
C ASN A 30 -34.80 20.17 0.30
N ARG A 31 -34.67 20.04 -1.01
CA ARG A 31 -35.00 21.00 -2.09
C ARG A 31 -34.05 22.19 -2.23
N GLU A 32 -33.11 22.39 -1.33
CA GLU A 32 -32.07 23.41 -1.44
C GLU A 32 -30.88 22.89 -2.26
N PRO A 33 -30.25 23.73 -3.10
CA PRO A 33 -29.08 23.36 -3.82
C PRO A 33 -27.90 23.08 -2.85
N ILE A 34 -27.15 22.03 -3.12
CA ILE A 34 -25.96 21.70 -2.32
C ILE A 34 -24.80 22.59 -2.74
N ASP A 35 -24.23 23.32 -1.79
CA ASP A 35 -22.99 24.05 -1.97
C ASP A 35 -21.78 23.20 -1.51
N ALA A 36 -21.01 22.71 -2.49
CA ALA A 36 -19.81 21.93 -2.27
C ALA A 36 -18.51 22.77 -2.35
N ASN A 37 -18.63 24.10 -2.37
CA ASN A 37 -17.50 25.00 -2.36
C ASN A 37 -16.84 25.02 -0.99
N THR A 38 -15.52 24.82 -0.97
CA THR A 38 -14.75 24.83 0.26
C THR A 38 -13.33 25.32 -0.01
N GLU A 39 -12.59 25.65 1.04
CA GLU A 39 -11.19 26.06 0.95
C GLU A 39 -10.33 25.10 1.76
N LEU A 40 -9.32 24.53 1.12
CA LEU A 40 -8.34 23.69 1.80
C LEU A 40 -7.54 24.49 2.83
N VAL A 41 -7.00 23.79 3.83
CA VAL A 41 -6.11 24.40 4.84
C VAL A 41 -4.90 25.12 4.19
N THR A 42 -4.58 24.76 2.97
CA THR A 42 -3.52 25.33 2.13
C THR A 42 -3.94 26.58 1.36
N GLY A 43 -5.21 27.04 1.48
CA GLY A 43 -5.73 28.22 0.81
C GLY A 43 -6.31 27.97 -0.58
N GLU A 44 -6.31 26.73 -1.06
CA GLU A 44 -6.87 26.38 -2.38
C GLU A 44 -8.39 26.24 -2.31
N LYS A 45 -9.08 26.90 -3.22
CA LYS A 45 -10.54 26.80 -3.34
C LYS A 45 -10.90 25.54 -4.14
N ILE A 46 -11.82 24.75 -3.61
CA ILE A 46 -12.27 23.49 -4.16
C ILE A 46 -13.79 23.60 -4.40
N SER A 47 -14.22 23.23 -5.59
CA SER A 47 -15.64 23.14 -5.94
C SER A 47 -16.02 21.67 -6.22
N GLY A 48 -16.36 20.95 -5.15
CA GLY A 48 -16.79 19.55 -5.23
C GLY A 48 -15.67 18.53 -5.42
N ALA A 49 -16.06 17.28 -5.62
CA ALA A 49 -15.19 16.11 -5.62
C ALA A 49 -14.15 16.10 -6.75
N VAL A 50 -14.52 16.62 -7.93
CA VAL A 50 -13.63 16.59 -9.11
C VAL A 50 -12.43 17.52 -8.90
N ASP A 51 -12.65 18.73 -8.36
CA ASP A 51 -11.59 19.67 -8.07
C ASP A 51 -10.70 19.15 -6.94
N LEU A 52 -11.30 18.55 -5.90
CA LEU A 52 -10.56 17.88 -4.85
C LEU A 52 -9.63 16.80 -5.42
N ALA A 53 -10.16 15.92 -6.29
CA ALA A 53 -9.37 14.86 -6.90
C ALA A 53 -8.22 15.41 -7.76
N ARG A 54 -8.45 16.50 -8.50
CA ARG A 54 -7.41 17.18 -9.30
C ARG A 54 -6.31 17.73 -8.40
N THR A 55 -6.67 18.48 -7.38
CA THR A 55 -5.71 19.06 -6.43
C THR A 55 -4.89 18.01 -5.70
N LEU A 56 -5.52 16.89 -5.30
CA LEU A 56 -4.79 15.77 -4.71
C LEU A 56 -3.86 15.08 -5.71
N ALA A 57 -4.28 14.98 -6.99
CA ALA A 57 -3.46 14.39 -8.04
C ALA A 57 -2.22 15.24 -8.40
N GLU A 58 -2.26 16.54 -8.16
CA GLU A 58 -1.10 17.43 -8.32
C GLU A 58 -0.06 17.26 -7.22
N ARG A 59 -0.45 16.71 -6.06
CA ARG A 59 0.41 16.45 -4.89
C ARG A 59 0.80 14.99 -4.75
N LYS A 60 1.23 14.38 -5.86
CA LYS A 60 1.56 12.95 -5.92
C LYS A 60 2.64 12.53 -4.93
N ASP A 61 3.63 13.38 -4.70
CA ASP A 61 4.71 13.16 -3.75
C ASP A 61 4.20 12.98 -2.32
N VAL A 62 3.33 13.87 -1.86
CA VAL A 62 2.70 13.80 -0.54
C VAL A 62 1.81 12.54 -0.43
N PHE A 63 1.09 12.23 -1.51
CA PHE A 63 0.25 11.04 -1.58
C PHE A 63 1.09 9.76 -1.48
N TYR A 64 2.17 9.63 -2.25
CA TYR A 64 3.03 8.45 -2.23
C TYR A 64 3.68 8.25 -0.87
N ARG A 65 4.14 9.34 -0.23
CA ARG A 65 4.65 9.29 1.12
C ARG A 65 3.61 8.79 2.11
N CYS A 66 2.41 9.37 2.10
CA CYS A 66 1.32 8.98 3.00
C CYS A 66 0.92 7.52 2.83
N VAL A 67 0.75 7.04 1.59
CA VAL A 67 0.41 5.64 1.30
C VAL A 67 1.54 4.71 1.77
N THR A 68 2.79 5.08 1.53
CA THR A 68 3.96 4.32 1.98
C THR A 68 3.99 4.19 3.50
N GLU A 69 3.79 5.29 4.24
CA GLU A 69 3.72 5.27 5.72
C GLU A 69 2.62 4.33 6.23
N LYS A 70 1.42 4.43 5.67
CA LYS A 70 0.27 3.61 6.08
C LYS A 70 0.50 2.13 5.78
N LEU A 71 0.99 1.82 4.59
CA LEU A 71 1.21 0.44 4.18
C LEU A 71 2.39 -0.19 4.92
N LEU A 72 3.46 0.57 5.17
CA LEU A 72 4.59 0.11 5.96
C LEU A 72 4.19 -0.14 7.42
N THR A 73 3.39 0.76 8.03
CA THR A 73 2.80 0.57 9.37
C THR A 73 2.00 -0.74 9.44
N TYR A 74 1.16 -0.98 8.44
CA TYR A 74 0.37 -2.22 8.34
C TYR A 74 1.27 -3.45 8.19
N ALA A 75 2.26 -3.39 7.30
CA ALA A 75 3.17 -4.50 7.03
C ALA A 75 4.04 -4.88 8.23
N LEU A 76 4.45 -3.88 9.04
CA LEU A 76 5.25 -4.10 10.24
C LEU A 76 4.41 -4.49 11.47
N GLY A 77 3.09 -4.24 11.45
CA GLY A 77 2.21 -4.46 12.59
C GLY A 77 2.51 -3.56 13.80
N ARG A 78 3.23 -2.44 13.59
CA ARG A 78 3.60 -1.46 14.60
C ARG A 78 3.60 -0.04 14.04
N GLY A 79 3.56 0.96 14.92
CA GLY A 79 3.83 2.35 14.54
C GLY A 79 5.25 2.50 13.96
N LEU A 80 5.43 3.51 13.12
CA LEU A 80 6.74 3.84 12.57
C LEU A 80 7.56 4.62 13.59
N ASP A 81 8.82 4.23 13.73
CA ASP A 81 9.81 4.95 14.52
C ASP A 81 10.45 6.09 13.68
N PRO A 82 11.04 7.11 14.31
CA PRO A 82 11.81 8.14 13.59
C PRO A 82 12.92 7.53 12.70
N ALA A 83 13.48 6.39 13.09
CA ALA A 83 14.48 5.65 12.31
C ALA A 83 13.93 5.06 11.01
N ASP A 84 12.63 4.87 10.87
CA ASP A 84 11.99 4.37 9.66
C ASP A 84 11.78 5.48 8.60
N ALA A 85 11.86 6.76 8.99
CA ALA A 85 11.58 7.89 8.09
C ALA A 85 12.42 7.89 6.81
N PRO A 86 13.76 7.65 6.83
CA PRO A 86 14.56 7.57 5.60
C PRO A 86 14.13 6.43 4.67
N THR A 87 13.59 5.34 5.24
CA THR A 87 13.06 4.22 4.44
C THR A 87 11.77 4.61 3.75
N VAL A 88 10.87 5.32 4.45
CA VAL A 88 9.62 5.85 3.87
C VAL A 88 9.92 6.78 2.70
N ASP A 89 10.83 7.73 2.89
CA ASP A 89 11.20 8.71 1.86
C ASP A 89 11.75 8.02 0.62
N ARG A 90 12.70 7.11 0.80
CA ARG A 90 13.28 6.33 -0.30
C ARG A 90 12.24 5.50 -1.06
N ILE A 91 11.30 4.85 -0.37
CA ILE A 91 10.24 4.06 -1.01
C ILE A 91 9.31 4.99 -1.79
N ALA A 92 8.90 6.12 -1.21
CA ALA A 92 8.04 7.10 -1.88
C ALA A 92 8.67 7.65 -3.17
N GLU A 93 9.98 7.97 -3.13
CA GLU A 93 10.73 8.39 -4.32
C GLU A 93 10.77 7.32 -5.41
N ARG A 94 11.01 6.05 -5.04
CA ARG A 94 11.02 4.94 -6.00
C ARG A 94 9.64 4.67 -6.60
N VAL A 95 8.58 4.82 -5.80
CA VAL A 95 7.19 4.72 -6.29
C VAL A 95 6.90 5.84 -7.29
N ALA A 96 7.32 7.08 -6.98
CA ALA A 96 7.17 8.22 -7.89
C ALA A 96 7.92 7.97 -9.21
N ALA A 97 9.18 7.56 -9.15
CA ALA A 97 9.99 7.21 -10.32
C ALA A 97 9.41 6.04 -11.13
N GLY A 98 8.76 5.07 -10.45
CA GLY A 98 8.07 3.93 -11.06
C GLY A 98 6.69 4.26 -11.64
N GLY A 99 6.30 5.54 -11.71
CA GLY A 99 5.00 5.99 -12.24
C GLY A 99 3.82 5.67 -11.32
N GLY A 100 4.04 5.55 -10.01
CA GLY A 100 3.00 5.31 -9.01
C GLY A 100 2.43 3.90 -9.03
N LYS A 101 3.12 2.93 -9.58
CA LYS A 101 2.64 1.54 -9.67
C LYS A 101 2.61 0.90 -8.29
N PHE A 102 1.46 0.35 -7.92
CA PHE A 102 1.27 -0.34 -6.64
C PHE A 102 2.22 -1.54 -6.45
N SER A 103 2.54 -2.25 -7.52
CA SER A 103 3.50 -3.36 -7.48
C SER A 103 4.90 -2.92 -7.05
N VAL A 104 5.35 -1.73 -7.47
CA VAL A 104 6.62 -1.15 -7.04
C VAL A 104 6.59 -0.88 -5.54
N LEU A 105 5.50 -0.26 -5.04
CA LEU A 105 5.32 0.01 -3.61
C LEU A 105 5.41 -1.28 -2.78
N LEU A 106 4.70 -2.34 -3.17
CA LEU A 106 4.75 -3.62 -2.47
C LEU A 106 6.16 -4.22 -2.47
N THR A 107 6.82 -4.23 -3.61
CA THR A 107 8.18 -4.79 -3.75
C THR A 107 9.18 -4.03 -2.87
N GLU A 108 9.12 -2.69 -2.87
CA GLU A 108 10.01 -1.85 -2.06
C GLU A 108 9.76 -2.04 -0.56
N ILE A 109 8.50 -2.19 -0.12
CA ILE A 109 8.17 -2.47 1.29
C ILE A 109 8.73 -3.82 1.71
N VAL A 110 8.45 -4.88 0.94
CA VAL A 110 8.92 -6.23 1.26
C VAL A 110 10.45 -6.32 1.26
N SER A 111 11.12 -5.54 0.41
CA SER A 111 12.59 -5.49 0.33
C SER A 111 13.22 -4.53 1.34
N SER A 112 12.42 -3.78 2.09
CA SER A 112 12.94 -2.77 3.02
C SER A 112 13.56 -3.39 4.27
N PRO A 113 14.63 -2.77 4.82
CA PRO A 113 15.27 -3.27 6.04
C PRO A 113 14.30 -3.44 7.22
N PRO A 114 13.38 -2.52 7.52
CA PRO A 114 12.44 -2.70 8.62
C PRO A 114 11.53 -3.92 8.46
N PHE A 115 11.22 -4.32 7.23
CA PHE A 115 10.40 -5.49 6.94
C PHE A 115 11.23 -6.79 7.00
N GLN A 116 12.48 -6.76 6.50
CA GLN A 116 13.36 -7.92 6.42
C GLN A 116 14.06 -8.26 7.74
N THR A 117 14.16 -7.28 8.66
CA THR A 117 14.90 -7.45 9.90
C THR A 117 14.00 -7.23 11.10
N ARG A 118 14.09 -8.11 12.10
CA ARG A 118 13.41 -7.95 13.39
C ARG A 118 14.46 -7.87 14.49
N ARG A 119 14.35 -6.86 15.37
CA ARG A 119 15.11 -6.88 16.61
C ARG A 119 14.60 -8.02 17.49
N GLY A 120 15.49 -8.91 17.89
CA GLY A 120 15.21 -9.90 18.92
C GLY A 120 15.18 -9.22 20.31
N ASP A 121 14.56 -9.87 21.28
CA ASP A 121 14.45 -9.38 22.67
C ASP A 121 15.80 -9.22 23.38
N GLY A 122 16.91 -9.65 22.77
CA GLY A 122 18.28 -9.50 23.26
C GLY A 122 19.13 -8.49 22.48
N GLY A 123 18.54 -7.63 21.64
CA GLY A 123 19.30 -6.64 20.86
C GLY A 123 19.91 -7.19 19.56
N GLU A 124 19.80 -8.48 19.28
CA GLU A 124 20.28 -9.08 18.02
C GLU A 124 19.27 -8.89 16.88
N THR A 125 19.77 -8.40 15.76
CA THR A 125 19.00 -8.26 14.53
C THR A 125 18.94 -9.60 13.82
N ARG A 126 17.76 -10.24 13.77
CA ARG A 126 17.56 -11.46 12.97
C ARG A 126 17.14 -11.06 11.55
N THR A 127 17.95 -11.42 10.58
CA THR A 127 17.64 -11.24 9.16
C THR A 127 16.93 -12.48 8.63
N PHE A 128 15.77 -12.32 8.02
CA PHE A 128 15.12 -13.40 7.28
C PHE A 128 15.86 -13.58 5.96
N THR A 129 16.83 -14.48 5.94
CA THR A 129 17.42 -14.96 4.69
C THR A 129 16.41 -15.93 4.06
N LYS A 130 16.00 -15.63 2.84
CA LYS A 130 15.20 -16.54 2.03
C LYS A 130 15.94 -17.89 1.97
N PRO A 131 15.30 -19.02 2.36
CA PRO A 131 15.93 -20.32 2.21
C PRO A 131 16.32 -20.52 0.75
N ALA A 132 17.56 -20.97 0.53
CA ALA A 132 18.03 -21.30 -0.81
C ALA A 132 17.05 -22.30 -1.44
N PRO A 133 16.76 -22.20 -2.76
CA PRO A 133 15.88 -23.14 -3.42
C PRO A 133 16.44 -24.56 -3.25
N GLU A 134 15.70 -25.37 -2.54
CA GLU A 134 16.03 -26.79 -2.35
C GLU A 134 16.12 -27.43 -3.73
N LYS A 135 17.31 -27.88 -4.12
CA LYS A 135 17.50 -28.62 -5.36
C LYS A 135 16.65 -29.87 -5.26
N ARG A 136 15.50 -29.87 -5.93
CA ARG A 136 14.71 -31.08 -6.12
C ARG A 136 15.67 -32.14 -6.72
N LYS A 137 16.04 -33.12 -5.89
CA LYS A 137 16.69 -34.34 -6.36
C LYS A 137 15.72 -34.96 -7.34
N SER A 138 16.05 -34.92 -8.61
CA SER A 138 15.35 -35.67 -9.64
C SER A 138 15.43 -37.15 -9.22
N ALA A 139 14.31 -37.70 -8.79
CA ALA A 139 14.18 -39.14 -8.62
C ALA A 139 14.35 -39.73 -10.02
N ALA A 140 15.53 -40.21 -10.31
CA ALA A 140 15.77 -41.07 -11.44
C ALA A 140 14.86 -42.29 -11.23
N HIS A 141 13.86 -42.42 -12.06
CA HIS A 141 13.03 -43.60 -12.17
C HIS A 141 13.90 -44.70 -12.80
N GLU A 142 14.57 -45.45 -11.94
CA GLU A 142 15.31 -46.66 -12.29
C GLU A 142 14.27 -47.71 -12.69
N SER A 143 14.02 -47.81 -14.00
CA SER A 143 13.22 -48.84 -14.60
C SER A 143 14.01 -50.13 -14.62
N ASP A 144 13.78 -50.99 -13.64
CA ASP A 144 14.28 -52.37 -13.58
C ASP A 144 13.65 -53.20 -14.70
N PRO A 145 14.41 -53.67 -15.75
CA PRO A 145 13.88 -54.42 -16.88
C PRO A 145 13.60 -55.91 -16.54
N ALA A 146 13.80 -56.35 -15.28
CA ALA A 146 13.74 -57.78 -14.94
C ALA A 146 12.34 -58.34 -14.64
N LYS A 147 11.29 -57.52 -14.54
CA LYS A 147 9.92 -58.00 -14.20
C LYS A 147 8.97 -58.22 -15.38
N ARG A 148 9.44 -58.13 -16.65
CA ARG A 148 8.57 -58.25 -17.83
C ARG A 148 8.47 -59.67 -18.41
N LYS A 149 9.11 -60.68 -17.84
CA LYS A 149 9.16 -62.05 -18.45
C LYS A 149 8.37 -63.16 -17.69
N GLN A 150 7.42 -62.84 -16.81
CA GLN A 150 6.65 -63.90 -16.15
C GLN A 150 5.12 -63.80 -16.28
N LYS A 151 4.61 -63.23 -17.35
CA LYS A 151 3.15 -63.28 -17.63
C LYS A 151 2.84 -63.66 -19.09
N GLU A 152 3.53 -64.65 -19.64
CA GLU A 152 3.11 -65.34 -20.87
C GLU A 152 3.51 -66.80 -20.81
N LYS A 153 2.60 -67.63 -20.32
CA LYS A 153 2.39 -69.03 -20.78
C LYS A 153 1.08 -69.54 -20.23
N PRO A 154 0.48 -70.46 -20.97
CA PRO A 154 -0.92 -70.49 -21.40
C PRO A 154 -1.85 -71.03 -20.37
#